data_49e2406b139685bbdca05f7d1ec24b1d
#
_entry.id   49e2406b139685bbdca05f7d1ec24b1d
#
_cell.length_a   1.000
_cell.length_b   1.000
_cell.length_c   1.000
_cell.angle_alpha   90.00
_cell.angle_beta   90.00
_cell.angle_gamma   90.00
#
_symmetry.space_group_name_H-M   'P 1'
#
loop_
_entity.id
_entity.type
_entity.pdbx_description
1 polymer ?
#
loop_
_entity_poly.entity_id
_entity_poly.type
_entity_poly.pdbx_seq_one_letter_code
_entity_poly.pdbx_strand_id
1 'polypeptide(L)'
;MRLKTNNLKYIIKTALCGALCTIFSGMTITAQEIIEDEVTNEAKLDSLAVVEATETDSIKPFQRVKIDGVAAVIGQHVILDSDVNIAYQQLISEGVSAANVSQCQLAGSLFESKLYAHHAVQDSILAPEAEVNSMVDQQLDYMTRELGSVEKVLKFYKKDDVDEFRKELFEINRSNKLAEKMRAKIITDIDVTPEEVREFFDEIPEDERPLFGTEVELAQIIIEPKVPETEEQKVIDRLNQFREDIVENGSSFATKAVLYSQDPGSKSTGGKYTLNRQTPFAKEFKDVAFSAQEGEVSEPFKTDFGWHLLKVDKIRGEEIDVRHILLIPDVTRETVETAKKLVDSIRQELVAGTIKFKDAARQFSDEKETREDGGQLINPTTGDTRFELTKVDPILYDQVSKLKTNEISLVIPDQDRQGRKKFKLITVLNRYDEHIADYANDYLKIQELALKKKQIDAIREWQDEKIMDTYIKVNGEYRNCEYSGNWLKNE
;
A
#
# COMPACT_ATOMS: atom_id res chain seq x y z
N MET A 1 -44.65 -6.35 -13.27
CA MET A 1 -43.48 -7.12 -13.66
C MET A 1 -42.47 -6.96 -12.56
N ARG A 2 -42.30 -7.96 -11.67
CA ARG A 2 -41.44 -7.84 -10.47
C ARG A 2 -40.01 -8.07 -10.87
N LEU A 3 -39.20 -7.02 -10.95
CA LEU A 3 -37.75 -7.09 -11.07
C LEU A 3 -37.14 -7.24 -9.68
N LYS A 4 -36.20 -8.17 -9.60
CA LYS A 4 -35.62 -8.70 -8.38
C LYS A 4 -34.76 -7.63 -7.63
N THR A 5 -35.16 -7.31 -6.42
CA THR A 5 -34.51 -6.41 -5.46
C THR A 5 -33.21 -6.97 -4.83
N ASN A 6 -32.47 -7.83 -5.53
CA ASN A 6 -31.28 -8.49 -4.95
C ASN A 6 -29.93 -7.83 -5.33
N ASN A 7 -29.94 -6.83 -6.24
CA ASN A 7 -28.69 -6.34 -6.80
C ASN A 7 -27.89 -5.36 -5.92
N LEU A 8 -28.58 -4.57 -5.07
CA LEU A 8 -27.86 -3.55 -4.25
C LEU A 8 -27.11 -4.17 -3.06
N LYS A 9 -27.67 -5.21 -2.44
CA LYS A 9 -26.95 -5.98 -1.41
C LYS A 9 -25.74 -6.74 -1.95
N TYR A 10 -25.75 -7.05 -3.25
CA TYR A 10 -24.61 -7.65 -3.93
C TYR A 10 -23.50 -6.63 -4.23
N ILE A 11 -23.85 -5.40 -4.58
CA ILE A 11 -22.88 -4.31 -4.85
C ILE A 11 -22.06 -3.99 -3.59
N ILE A 12 -22.69 -3.97 -2.40
CA ILE A 12 -22.00 -3.76 -1.13
C ILE A 12 -21.10 -4.95 -0.76
N LYS A 13 -21.50 -6.19 -1.11
CA LYS A 13 -20.69 -7.40 -0.86
C LYS A 13 -19.55 -7.58 -1.88
N THR A 14 -19.74 -7.21 -3.15
CA THR A 14 -18.67 -7.30 -4.16
C THR A 14 -17.67 -6.16 -4.08
N ALA A 15 -18.04 -4.99 -3.51
CA ALA A 15 -17.08 -3.92 -3.19
C ALA A 15 -16.03 -4.36 -2.16
N LEU A 16 -16.35 -5.33 -1.29
CA LEU A 16 -15.40 -5.90 -0.33
C LEU A 16 -14.33 -6.80 -1.00
N CYS A 17 -14.67 -7.48 -2.10
CA CYS A 17 -13.70 -8.33 -2.83
C CYS A 17 -12.77 -7.52 -3.76
N GLY A 18 -13.18 -6.36 -4.26
CA GLY A 18 -12.35 -5.50 -5.12
C GLY A 18 -11.28 -4.70 -4.36
N ALA A 19 -11.46 -4.49 -3.06
CA ALA A 19 -10.53 -3.74 -2.20
C ALA A 19 -9.33 -4.57 -1.72
N LEU A 20 -9.33 -5.90 -1.95
CA LEU A 20 -8.28 -6.79 -1.44
C LEU A 20 -6.96 -6.76 -2.22
N CYS A 21 -6.90 -6.05 -3.35
CA CYS A 21 -5.66 -5.97 -4.14
C CYS A 21 -4.78 -4.74 -3.86
N THR A 22 -5.16 -3.82 -2.97
CA THR A 22 -4.41 -2.55 -2.79
C THR A 22 -3.94 -2.25 -1.37
N ILE A 23 -4.14 -3.15 -0.39
CA ILE A 23 -3.66 -2.91 0.98
C ILE A 23 -2.43 -3.77 1.28
N PHE A 24 -1.27 -3.32 0.80
CA PHE A 24 0.03 -3.72 1.33
C PHE A 24 0.69 -2.47 1.91
N SER A 25 0.31 -2.09 3.12
CA SER A 25 1.09 -1.15 3.93
C SER A 25 0.72 -1.31 5.41
N GLY A 26 1.60 -1.96 6.13
CA GLY A 26 1.90 -1.73 7.54
C GLY A 26 0.86 -2.16 8.57
N MET A 27 0.92 -3.41 9.04
CA MET A 27 0.50 -3.75 10.40
C MET A 27 1.57 -4.64 11.05
N THR A 28 2.16 -4.12 12.10
CA THR A 28 3.02 -4.87 13.03
C THR A 28 2.14 -5.81 13.84
N ILE A 29 2.30 -7.11 13.63
CA ILE A 29 1.69 -8.15 14.47
C ILE A 29 2.76 -8.63 15.45
N THR A 30 2.50 -8.46 16.75
CA THR A 30 3.28 -9.05 17.84
C THR A 30 3.16 -10.56 17.83
N ALA A 31 4.30 -11.24 17.78
CA ALA A 31 4.40 -12.68 17.88
C ALA A 31 3.91 -13.15 19.26
N GLN A 32 2.91 -14.01 19.28
CA GLN A 32 2.56 -14.82 20.46
C GLN A 32 3.25 -16.18 20.35
N GLU A 33 3.94 -16.53 21.42
CA GLU A 33 4.62 -17.82 21.62
C GLU A 33 3.68 -19.01 21.41
N ILE A 34 4.08 -19.90 20.52
CA ILE A 34 3.48 -21.23 20.40
C ILE A 34 4.31 -22.17 21.28
N ILE A 35 3.70 -22.68 22.33
CA ILE A 35 4.24 -23.69 23.23
C ILE A 35 4.40 -24.99 22.44
N GLU A 36 5.63 -25.50 22.35
CA GLU A 36 5.91 -26.85 21.86
C GLU A 36 5.52 -27.88 22.94
N ASP A 37 4.49 -28.67 22.69
CA ASP A 37 4.24 -29.89 23.45
C ASP A 37 5.02 -31.05 22.82
N GLU A 38 6.16 -31.39 23.42
CA GLU A 38 6.87 -32.65 23.16
C GLU A 38 6.03 -33.83 23.70
N VAL A 39 5.49 -34.63 22.79
CA VAL A 39 4.97 -35.96 23.15
C VAL A 39 6.09 -36.99 22.97
N THR A 40 6.74 -37.29 24.07
CA THR A 40 7.62 -38.47 24.18
C THR A 40 6.77 -39.75 24.24
N ASN A 41 6.85 -40.59 23.21
CA ASN A 41 6.37 -41.97 23.28
C ASN A 41 7.55 -42.94 23.33
N GLU A 42 7.95 -43.31 24.54
CA GLU A 42 8.70 -44.55 24.79
C GLU A 42 7.73 -45.75 24.71
N ALA A 43 7.84 -46.56 23.65
CA ALA A 43 7.18 -47.83 23.58
C ALA A 43 8.21 -48.95 23.87
N LYS A 44 7.97 -49.64 24.97
CA LYS A 44 8.68 -50.81 25.43
C LYS A 44 8.78 -51.95 24.38
N LEU A 45 10.01 -52.45 24.19
CA LEU A 45 10.26 -53.78 23.62
C LEU A 45 9.85 -54.82 24.67
N ASP A 46 8.95 -55.73 24.29
CA ASP A 46 8.99 -57.07 24.85
C ASP A 46 8.29 -58.09 23.93
N SER A 47 8.98 -59.22 23.89
CA SER A 47 8.58 -60.56 23.48
C SER A 47 8.38 -60.93 22.01
N LEU A 48 9.36 -61.69 21.55
CA LEU A 48 9.37 -62.64 20.43
C LEU A 48 8.20 -63.64 20.54
N ALA A 49 7.40 -63.71 19.49
CA ALA A 49 6.63 -64.91 19.17
C ALA A 49 6.82 -65.17 17.63
N VAL A 50 7.46 -66.25 17.36
CA VAL A 50 7.60 -66.86 16.01
C VAL A 50 6.21 -67.36 15.60
N VAL A 51 5.70 -66.86 14.46
CA VAL A 51 4.59 -67.53 13.74
C VAL A 51 4.98 -67.61 12.27
N GLU A 52 4.85 -68.84 11.79
CA GLU A 52 5.18 -69.31 10.45
C GLU A 52 4.53 -68.51 9.32
N ALA A 53 5.29 -68.31 8.28
CA ALA A 53 4.90 -67.69 7.03
C ALA A 53 3.91 -68.56 6.26
N THR A 54 2.73 -68.03 5.99
CA THR A 54 1.94 -68.42 4.84
C THR A 54 1.91 -67.25 3.87
N GLU A 55 2.66 -67.41 2.80
CA GLU A 55 2.62 -66.51 1.63
C GLU A 55 1.23 -66.60 1.00
N THR A 56 0.46 -65.52 1.12
CA THR A 56 -0.52 -65.18 0.11
C THR A 56 -0.26 -63.75 -0.29
N ASP A 57 0.43 -63.65 -1.40
CA ASP A 57 0.73 -62.41 -2.11
C ASP A 57 -0.61 -61.82 -2.62
N SER A 58 -1.31 -61.05 -1.78
CA SER A 58 -2.42 -60.24 -2.21
C SER A 58 -1.87 -58.92 -2.72
N ILE A 59 -1.65 -58.83 -4.03
CA ILE A 59 -1.40 -57.58 -4.73
C ILE A 59 -2.49 -56.60 -4.33
N LYS A 60 -2.14 -55.67 -3.43
CA LYS A 60 -3.03 -54.54 -3.12
C LYS A 60 -3.33 -53.82 -4.42
N PRO A 61 -4.58 -53.58 -4.79
CA PRO A 61 -4.89 -52.82 -6.00
C PRO A 61 -4.18 -51.46 -5.94
N PHE A 62 -3.50 -51.10 -7.00
CA PHE A 62 -2.80 -49.83 -7.16
C PHE A 62 -3.83 -48.72 -6.97
N GLN A 63 -3.88 -48.12 -5.78
CA GLN A 63 -4.69 -46.95 -5.52
C GLN A 63 -4.06 -45.77 -6.26
N ARG A 64 -4.74 -45.31 -7.31
CA ARG A 64 -4.36 -44.04 -7.96
C ARG A 64 -4.54 -42.93 -6.95
N VAL A 65 -3.47 -42.38 -6.45
CA VAL A 65 -3.49 -41.16 -5.63
C VAL A 65 -3.50 -39.98 -6.59
N LYS A 66 -4.54 -39.15 -6.52
CA LYS A 66 -4.60 -37.88 -7.24
C LYS A 66 -3.56 -36.95 -6.58
N ILE A 67 -2.47 -36.64 -7.30
CA ILE A 67 -1.41 -35.74 -6.80
C ILE A 67 -1.89 -34.29 -6.92
N ASP A 68 -2.46 -33.91 -8.07
CA ASP A 68 -3.08 -32.62 -8.35
C ASP A 68 -4.10 -32.79 -9.48
N GLY A 69 -4.97 -31.81 -9.69
CA GLY A 69 -5.97 -31.83 -10.74
C GLY A 69 -6.06 -30.51 -11.47
N VAL A 70 -6.53 -30.56 -12.71
CA VAL A 70 -6.83 -29.34 -13.45
C VAL A 70 -8.23 -28.87 -13.05
N ALA A 71 -8.31 -27.77 -12.35
CA ALA A 71 -9.55 -27.10 -11.96
C ALA A 71 -10.23 -26.46 -13.19
N ALA A 72 -9.44 -25.72 -13.99
CA ALA A 72 -9.93 -25.11 -15.22
C ALA A 72 -8.81 -24.85 -16.24
N VAL A 73 -9.21 -24.64 -17.50
CA VAL A 73 -8.35 -24.09 -18.55
C VAL A 73 -9.05 -22.85 -19.09
N ILE A 74 -8.35 -21.70 -19.08
CA ILE A 74 -8.83 -20.41 -19.55
C ILE A 74 -7.86 -19.89 -20.63
N GLY A 75 -8.27 -19.95 -21.89
CA GLY A 75 -7.38 -19.65 -23.00
C GLY A 75 -6.14 -20.53 -22.99
N GLN A 76 -4.97 -19.95 -22.74
CA GLN A 76 -3.68 -20.64 -22.65
C GLN A 76 -3.28 -20.98 -21.21
N HIS A 77 -4.06 -20.57 -20.22
CA HIS A 77 -3.73 -20.74 -18.81
C HIS A 77 -4.42 -21.97 -18.23
N VAL A 78 -3.65 -22.81 -17.56
CA VAL A 78 -4.12 -23.94 -16.77
C VAL A 78 -4.18 -23.49 -15.31
N ILE A 79 -5.29 -23.79 -14.64
CA ILE A 79 -5.48 -23.57 -13.21
C ILE A 79 -5.61 -24.92 -12.54
N LEU A 80 -4.78 -25.16 -11.53
CA LEU A 80 -4.73 -26.41 -10.79
C LEU A 80 -5.57 -26.34 -9.50
N ASP A 81 -5.94 -27.49 -8.96
CA ASP A 81 -6.58 -27.59 -7.65
C ASP A 81 -5.68 -26.98 -6.55
N SER A 82 -4.36 -27.16 -6.67
CA SER A 82 -3.38 -26.56 -5.78
C SER A 82 -3.38 -25.03 -5.82
N ASP A 83 -3.60 -24.40 -6.98
CA ASP A 83 -3.65 -22.94 -7.11
C ASP A 83 -4.82 -22.36 -6.31
N VAL A 84 -6.00 -23.02 -6.37
CA VAL A 84 -7.18 -22.62 -5.59
C VAL A 84 -6.93 -22.78 -4.09
N ASN A 85 -6.27 -23.88 -3.70
CA ASN A 85 -5.93 -24.13 -2.29
C ASN A 85 -4.89 -23.13 -1.76
N ILE A 86 -3.88 -22.78 -2.54
CA ILE A 86 -2.87 -21.77 -2.17
C ILE A 86 -3.55 -20.41 -1.96
N ALA A 87 -4.40 -19.98 -2.89
CA ALA A 87 -5.16 -18.75 -2.76
C ALA A 87 -6.06 -18.74 -1.50
N TYR A 88 -6.65 -19.90 -1.18
CA TYR A 88 -7.44 -20.04 0.04
C TYR A 88 -6.60 -19.89 1.31
N GLN A 89 -5.45 -20.58 1.38
CA GLN A 89 -4.55 -20.51 2.53
C GLN A 89 -3.97 -19.10 2.71
N GLN A 90 -3.68 -18.41 1.63
CA GLN A 90 -3.21 -17.03 1.68
C GLN A 90 -4.25 -16.11 2.33
N LEU A 91 -5.52 -16.15 1.90
CA LEU A 91 -6.59 -15.35 2.51
C LEU A 91 -6.78 -15.62 4.00
N ILE A 92 -6.68 -16.90 4.40
CA ILE A 92 -6.76 -17.27 5.82
C ILE A 92 -5.58 -16.69 6.60
N SER A 93 -4.36 -16.71 6.04
CA SER A 93 -3.17 -16.12 6.68
C SER A 93 -3.26 -14.60 6.81
N GLU A 94 -4.01 -13.93 5.93
CA GLU A 94 -4.33 -12.50 5.98
C GLU A 94 -5.45 -12.16 6.98
N GLY A 95 -5.96 -13.16 7.73
CA GLY A 95 -6.97 -12.97 8.76
C GLY A 95 -8.43 -12.98 8.25
N VAL A 96 -8.66 -13.36 6.99
CA VAL A 96 -10.01 -13.50 6.46
C VAL A 96 -10.63 -14.77 7.04
N SER A 97 -11.82 -14.66 7.62
CA SER A 97 -12.53 -15.84 8.19
C SER A 97 -12.86 -16.87 7.11
N ALA A 98 -12.48 -18.11 7.34
CA ALA A 98 -12.77 -19.24 6.45
C ALA A 98 -14.26 -19.40 6.14
N ALA A 99 -15.15 -18.96 7.03
CA ALA A 99 -16.60 -18.99 6.84
C ALA A 99 -17.10 -18.01 5.76
N ASN A 100 -16.29 -17.01 5.40
CA ASN A 100 -16.67 -15.94 4.47
C ASN A 100 -16.19 -16.15 3.04
N VAL A 101 -15.38 -17.19 2.78
CA VAL A 101 -14.76 -17.42 1.46
C VAL A 101 -14.94 -18.87 1.04
N SER A 102 -15.67 -19.11 -0.06
CA SER A 102 -15.81 -20.45 -0.64
C SER A 102 -14.72 -20.72 -1.69
N GLN A 103 -14.34 -21.99 -1.84
CA GLN A 103 -13.42 -22.40 -2.93
C GLN A 103 -13.99 -22.06 -4.32
N CYS A 104 -15.30 -22.07 -4.48
CA CYS A 104 -15.96 -21.67 -5.71
C CYS A 104 -15.73 -20.19 -6.05
N GLN A 105 -15.80 -19.29 -5.04
CA GLN A 105 -15.53 -17.86 -5.24
C GLN A 105 -14.08 -17.62 -5.61
N LEU A 106 -13.14 -18.34 -4.97
CA LEU A 106 -11.72 -18.24 -5.29
C LEU A 106 -11.41 -18.76 -6.69
N ALA A 107 -11.97 -19.91 -7.06
CA ALA A 107 -11.84 -20.43 -8.41
C ALA A 107 -12.36 -19.40 -9.44
N GLY A 108 -13.53 -18.80 -9.19
CA GLY A 108 -14.08 -17.73 -10.04
C GLY A 108 -13.14 -16.54 -10.19
N SER A 109 -12.55 -16.05 -9.11
CA SER A 109 -11.60 -14.94 -9.16
C SER A 109 -10.30 -15.28 -9.89
N LEU A 110 -9.82 -16.52 -9.77
CA LEU A 110 -8.69 -17.01 -10.57
C LEU A 110 -9.04 -17.10 -12.06
N PHE A 111 -10.26 -17.56 -12.39
CA PHE A 111 -10.73 -17.61 -13.78
C PHE A 111 -10.76 -16.21 -14.40
N GLU A 112 -11.30 -15.22 -13.67
CA GLU A 112 -11.30 -13.82 -14.08
C GLU A 112 -9.88 -13.29 -14.30
N SER A 113 -8.99 -13.50 -13.35
CA SER A 113 -7.59 -13.06 -13.45
C SER A 113 -6.90 -13.65 -14.68
N LYS A 114 -7.12 -14.94 -14.98
CA LYS A 114 -6.52 -15.60 -16.15
C LYS A 114 -7.18 -15.16 -17.46
N LEU A 115 -8.46 -14.82 -17.46
CA LEU A 115 -9.16 -14.23 -18.61
C LEU A 115 -8.56 -12.87 -18.96
N TYR A 116 -8.37 -11.98 -17.96
CA TYR A 116 -7.74 -10.69 -18.17
C TYR A 116 -6.32 -10.83 -18.70
N ALA A 117 -5.50 -11.69 -18.07
CA ALA A 117 -4.12 -11.91 -18.51
C ALA A 117 -4.04 -12.43 -19.95
N HIS A 118 -4.96 -13.36 -20.33
CA HIS A 118 -5.04 -13.89 -21.67
C HIS A 118 -5.31 -12.78 -22.71
N HIS A 119 -6.33 -11.97 -22.48
CA HIS A 119 -6.68 -10.87 -23.39
C HIS A 119 -5.67 -9.71 -23.34
N ALA A 120 -4.99 -9.48 -22.22
CA ALA A 120 -3.90 -8.51 -22.15
C ALA A 120 -2.78 -8.85 -23.14
N VAL A 121 -2.41 -10.14 -23.25
CA VAL A 121 -1.42 -10.59 -24.24
C VAL A 121 -1.93 -10.41 -25.66
N GLN A 122 -3.20 -10.74 -25.94
CA GLN A 122 -3.80 -10.55 -27.25
C GLN A 122 -3.84 -9.07 -27.67
N ASP A 123 -4.11 -8.18 -26.71
CA ASP A 123 -4.13 -6.73 -26.89
C ASP A 123 -2.74 -6.09 -26.86
N SER A 124 -1.66 -6.89 -26.86
CA SER A 124 -0.27 -6.43 -26.80
C SER A 124 0.06 -5.55 -25.59
N ILE A 125 -0.62 -5.75 -24.47
CA ILE A 125 -0.30 -5.08 -23.21
C ILE A 125 0.98 -5.68 -22.67
N LEU A 126 1.95 -4.82 -22.29
CA LEU A 126 3.24 -5.25 -21.80
C LEU A 126 3.33 -5.16 -20.27
N ALA A 127 3.90 -6.19 -19.66
CA ALA A 127 4.43 -6.16 -18.29
C ALA A 127 5.96 -6.10 -18.39
N PRO A 128 6.61 -4.94 -18.14
CA PRO A 128 8.06 -4.82 -18.26
C PRO A 128 8.78 -5.78 -17.33
N GLU A 129 9.75 -6.54 -17.86
CA GLU A 129 10.49 -7.54 -17.09
C GLU A 129 11.19 -6.94 -15.85
N ALA A 130 11.74 -5.73 -15.99
CA ALA A 130 12.38 -5.03 -14.87
C ALA A 130 11.41 -4.75 -13.72
N GLU A 131 10.17 -4.34 -14.04
CA GLU A 131 9.11 -4.10 -13.04
C GLU A 131 8.72 -5.41 -12.35
N VAL A 132 8.50 -6.48 -13.13
CA VAL A 132 8.13 -7.80 -12.59
C VAL A 132 9.25 -8.38 -11.73
N ASN A 133 10.52 -8.28 -12.16
CA ASN A 133 11.67 -8.73 -11.36
C ASN A 133 11.77 -7.95 -10.04
N SER A 134 11.54 -6.63 -10.05
CA SER A 134 11.52 -5.84 -8.82
C SER A 134 10.41 -6.30 -7.85
N MET A 135 9.23 -6.66 -8.37
CA MET A 135 8.15 -7.23 -7.55
C MET A 135 8.55 -8.58 -6.93
N VAL A 136 9.20 -9.45 -7.70
CA VAL A 136 9.72 -10.75 -7.21
C VAL A 136 10.76 -10.55 -6.11
N ASP A 137 11.70 -9.61 -6.31
CA ASP A 137 12.73 -9.30 -5.31
C ASP A 137 12.11 -8.82 -4.01
N GLN A 138 11.19 -7.87 -4.08
CA GLN A 138 10.47 -7.34 -2.91
C GLN A 138 9.67 -8.43 -2.19
N GLN A 139 8.98 -9.29 -2.95
CA GLN A 139 8.19 -10.39 -2.40
C GLN A 139 9.09 -11.42 -1.70
N LEU A 140 10.21 -11.81 -2.31
CA LEU A 140 11.15 -12.76 -1.74
C LEU A 140 11.86 -12.19 -0.50
N ASP A 141 12.22 -10.90 -0.53
CA ASP A 141 12.79 -10.19 0.62
C ASP A 141 11.80 -10.11 1.79
N TYR A 142 10.52 -9.85 1.49
CA TYR A 142 9.46 -9.87 2.51
C TYR A 142 9.31 -11.25 3.14
N MET A 143 9.14 -12.31 2.32
CA MET A 143 9.04 -13.69 2.80
C MET A 143 10.27 -14.11 3.62
N THR A 144 11.46 -13.67 3.20
CA THR A 144 12.71 -13.95 3.91
C THR A 144 12.76 -13.27 5.27
N ARG A 145 12.28 -12.05 5.38
CA ARG A 145 12.18 -11.35 6.68
C ARG A 145 11.20 -12.03 7.63
N GLU A 146 10.04 -12.44 7.12
CA GLU A 146 9.00 -13.10 7.92
C GLU A 146 9.42 -14.50 8.39
N LEU A 147 10.04 -15.30 7.52
CA LEU A 147 10.42 -16.67 7.83
C LEU A 147 11.88 -16.81 8.32
N GLY A 148 12.68 -15.75 8.21
CA GLY A 148 14.02 -15.62 8.77
C GLY A 148 15.16 -16.06 7.85
N SER A 149 14.93 -16.83 6.76
CA SER A 149 15.92 -17.13 5.73
C SER A 149 15.29 -17.66 4.44
N VAL A 150 16.01 -17.57 3.31
CA VAL A 150 15.58 -18.08 2.01
C VAL A 150 15.34 -19.59 2.06
N GLU A 151 16.17 -20.37 2.78
CA GLU A 151 16.02 -21.82 2.92
C GLU A 151 14.71 -22.19 3.63
N LYS A 152 14.30 -21.37 4.63
CA LYS A 152 13.02 -21.58 5.30
C LYS A 152 11.84 -21.21 4.39
N VAL A 153 11.98 -20.19 3.55
CA VAL A 153 11.00 -19.86 2.51
C VAL A 153 10.81 -21.03 1.56
N LEU A 154 11.91 -21.55 0.99
CA LEU A 154 11.87 -22.70 0.08
C LEU A 154 11.20 -23.92 0.75
N LYS A 155 11.59 -24.24 1.98
CA LYS A 155 10.99 -25.34 2.75
C LYS A 155 9.49 -25.14 2.98
N PHE A 156 9.06 -23.91 3.30
CA PHE A 156 7.65 -23.58 3.52
C PHE A 156 6.82 -23.79 2.24
N TYR A 157 7.34 -23.32 1.09
CA TYR A 157 6.69 -23.48 -0.21
C TYR A 157 6.99 -24.83 -0.87
N LYS A 158 7.71 -25.74 -0.19
CA LYS A 158 8.10 -27.08 -0.69
C LYS A 158 8.86 -26.98 -2.02
N LYS A 159 9.80 -26.06 -2.11
CA LYS A 159 10.68 -25.85 -3.27
C LYS A 159 12.10 -26.22 -2.90
N ASP A 160 12.85 -26.72 -3.89
CA ASP A 160 14.22 -27.19 -3.70
C ASP A 160 15.27 -26.19 -4.23
N ASP A 161 14.86 -25.31 -5.15
CA ASP A 161 15.73 -24.37 -5.84
C ASP A 161 15.17 -22.95 -5.85
N VAL A 162 16.01 -21.97 -5.50
CA VAL A 162 15.59 -20.56 -5.41
C VAL A 162 15.37 -19.93 -6.77
N ASP A 163 16.17 -20.32 -7.78
CA ASP A 163 16.06 -19.74 -9.12
C ASP A 163 14.80 -20.27 -9.83
N GLU A 164 14.46 -21.55 -9.60
CA GLU A 164 13.19 -22.11 -10.08
C GLU A 164 12.00 -21.44 -9.41
N PHE A 165 12.07 -21.26 -8.08
CA PHE A 165 11.03 -20.53 -7.34
C PHE A 165 10.88 -19.08 -7.80
N ARG A 166 11.99 -18.37 -8.07
CA ARG A 166 11.96 -17.03 -8.64
C ARG A 166 11.28 -16.97 -10.00
N LYS A 167 11.52 -17.93 -10.88
CA LYS A 167 10.85 -18.03 -12.18
C LYS A 167 9.35 -18.24 -12.03
N GLU A 168 8.93 -19.08 -11.09
CA GLU A 168 7.51 -19.29 -10.79
C GLU A 168 6.85 -18.01 -10.28
N LEU A 169 7.48 -17.32 -9.32
CA LEU A 169 7.01 -16.02 -8.82
C LEU A 169 6.96 -14.98 -9.93
N PHE A 170 7.94 -15.01 -10.85
CA PHE A 170 7.94 -14.10 -12.00
C PHE A 170 6.73 -14.30 -12.90
N GLU A 171 6.41 -15.56 -13.27
CA GLU A 171 5.24 -15.84 -14.12
C GLU A 171 3.92 -15.51 -13.43
N ILE A 172 3.81 -15.74 -12.12
CA ILE A 172 2.65 -15.36 -11.32
C ILE A 172 2.50 -13.81 -11.31
N ASN A 173 3.55 -13.08 -10.95
CA ASN A 173 3.52 -11.62 -10.88
C ASN A 173 3.28 -10.99 -12.25
N ARG A 174 3.89 -11.55 -13.32
CA ARG A 174 3.64 -11.12 -14.70
C ARG A 174 2.19 -11.29 -15.09
N SER A 175 1.60 -12.45 -14.80
CA SER A 175 0.19 -12.73 -15.08
C SER A 175 -0.73 -11.77 -14.32
N ASN A 176 -0.46 -11.53 -13.04
CA ASN A 176 -1.23 -10.59 -12.22
C ASN A 176 -1.12 -9.14 -12.73
N LYS A 177 0.10 -8.72 -13.13
CA LYS A 177 0.33 -7.38 -13.69
C LYS A 177 -0.39 -7.17 -15.03
N LEU A 178 -0.42 -8.20 -15.88
CA LEU A 178 -1.19 -8.17 -17.13
C LEU A 178 -2.69 -8.05 -16.85
N ALA A 179 -3.21 -8.81 -15.89
CA ALA A 179 -4.61 -8.74 -15.50
C ALA A 179 -4.98 -7.38 -14.93
N GLU A 180 -4.15 -6.80 -14.07
CA GLU A 180 -4.30 -5.44 -13.52
C GLU A 180 -4.38 -4.39 -14.65
N LYS A 181 -3.39 -4.41 -15.56
CA LYS A 181 -3.34 -3.47 -16.69
C LYS A 181 -4.53 -3.62 -17.63
N MET A 182 -5.02 -4.84 -17.86
CA MET A 182 -6.21 -5.06 -18.67
C MET A 182 -7.46 -4.49 -18.02
N ARG A 183 -7.66 -4.73 -16.72
CA ARG A 183 -8.77 -4.13 -15.98
C ARG A 183 -8.70 -2.60 -15.99
N ALA A 184 -7.53 -2.04 -15.77
CA ALA A 184 -7.34 -0.59 -15.87
C ALA A 184 -7.70 -0.07 -17.27
N LYS A 185 -7.29 -0.74 -18.35
CA LYS A 185 -7.63 -0.38 -19.72
C LYS A 185 -9.14 -0.36 -19.98
N ILE A 186 -9.88 -1.35 -19.44
CA ILE A 186 -11.34 -1.44 -19.61
C ILE A 186 -12.04 -0.21 -19.03
N ILE A 187 -11.53 0.33 -17.92
CA ILE A 187 -12.18 1.42 -17.19
C ILE A 187 -11.57 2.80 -17.41
N THR A 188 -10.43 2.90 -18.13
CA THR A 188 -9.66 4.14 -18.28
C THR A 188 -10.47 5.30 -18.88
N ASP A 189 -11.31 5.00 -19.88
CA ASP A 189 -12.07 6.02 -20.61
C ASP A 189 -13.54 6.12 -20.14
N ILE A 190 -13.85 5.49 -19.00
CA ILE A 190 -15.21 5.51 -18.44
C ILE A 190 -15.34 6.71 -17.53
N ASP A 191 -16.25 7.61 -17.87
CA ASP A 191 -16.64 8.78 -17.10
C ASP A 191 -18.17 8.82 -16.96
N VAL A 192 -18.66 9.67 -16.06
CA VAL A 192 -20.09 9.88 -15.84
C VAL A 192 -20.47 11.34 -16.06
N THR A 193 -21.54 11.56 -16.81
CA THR A 193 -22.14 12.87 -16.99
C THR A 193 -22.99 13.24 -15.77
N PRO A 194 -23.25 14.53 -15.53
CA PRO A 194 -24.18 14.97 -14.46
C PRO A 194 -25.58 14.37 -14.56
N GLU A 195 -26.03 14.06 -15.78
CA GLU A 195 -27.32 13.42 -16.02
C GLU A 195 -27.31 11.96 -15.57
N GLU A 196 -26.28 11.19 -15.95
CA GLU A 196 -26.11 9.80 -15.49
C GLU A 196 -25.97 9.72 -13.94
N VAL A 197 -25.30 10.70 -13.32
CA VAL A 197 -25.22 10.78 -11.84
C VAL A 197 -26.58 10.99 -11.23
N ARG A 198 -27.43 11.83 -11.84
CA ARG A 198 -28.80 12.06 -11.37
C ARG A 198 -29.65 10.80 -11.54
N GLU A 199 -29.62 10.18 -12.72
CA GLU A 199 -30.35 8.94 -12.99
C GLU A 199 -29.95 7.85 -12.00
N PHE A 200 -28.66 7.67 -11.77
CA PHE A 200 -28.15 6.72 -10.77
C PHE A 200 -28.74 6.99 -9.39
N PHE A 201 -28.78 8.26 -8.94
CA PHE A 201 -29.28 8.62 -7.62
C PHE A 201 -30.80 8.42 -7.51
N ASP A 202 -31.55 8.78 -8.56
CA ASP A 202 -33.00 8.64 -8.61
C ASP A 202 -33.44 7.17 -8.67
N GLU A 203 -32.62 6.27 -9.21
CA GLU A 203 -32.85 4.82 -9.20
C GLU A 203 -32.72 4.19 -7.81
N ILE A 204 -32.03 4.85 -6.84
CA ILE A 204 -31.86 4.34 -5.49
C ILE A 204 -33.12 4.65 -4.68
N PRO A 205 -33.87 3.62 -4.17
CA PRO A 205 -34.98 3.83 -3.27
C PRO A 205 -34.55 4.64 -2.04
N GLU A 206 -35.44 5.49 -1.51
CA GLU A 206 -35.10 6.37 -0.39
C GLU A 206 -34.59 5.62 0.85
N ASP A 207 -35.12 4.44 1.12
CA ASP A 207 -34.73 3.56 2.22
C ASP A 207 -33.44 2.76 1.97
N GLU A 208 -32.93 2.79 0.74
CA GLU A 208 -31.67 2.16 0.33
C GLU A 208 -30.56 3.19 0.05
N ARG A 209 -30.86 4.49 0.14
CA ARG A 209 -29.83 5.53 -0.06
C ARG A 209 -28.72 5.42 0.96
N PRO A 210 -27.46 5.63 0.55
CA PRO A 210 -26.33 5.51 1.45
C PRO A 210 -26.41 6.52 2.59
N LEU A 211 -26.06 6.08 3.80
CA LEU A 211 -25.86 6.92 4.96
C LEU A 211 -24.41 7.43 4.94
N PHE A 212 -24.21 8.73 4.88
CA PHE A 212 -22.90 9.35 5.00
C PHE A 212 -22.64 9.71 6.45
N GLY A 213 -21.48 9.27 6.96
CA GLY A 213 -21.07 9.57 8.33
C GLY A 213 -20.74 11.05 8.54
N THR A 214 -20.52 11.41 9.79
CA THR A 214 -20.12 12.79 10.15
C THR A 214 -18.81 13.16 9.45
N GLU A 215 -18.80 14.33 8.79
CA GLU A 215 -17.66 14.91 8.13
C GLU A 215 -17.28 16.25 8.73
N VAL A 216 -15.99 16.59 8.60
CA VAL A 216 -15.45 17.85 9.07
C VAL A 216 -14.55 18.47 8.01
N GLU A 217 -14.58 19.79 7.91
CA GLU A 217 -13.53 20.56 7.24
C GLU A 217 -12.58 21.10 8.31
N LEU A 218 -11.29 20.92 8.08
CA LEU A 218 -10.26 21.20 9.07
C LEU A 218 -9.28 22.25 8.56
N ALA A 219 -8.76 23.03 9.48
CA ALA A 219 -7.59 23.86 9.24
C ALA A 219 -6.56 23.66 10.34
N GLN A 220 -5.27 23.82 9.99
CA GLN A 220 -4.17 23.67 10.92
C GLN A 220 -3.19 24.82 10.86
N ILE A 221 -2.53 25.08 11.99
CA ILE A 221 -1.34 25.93 12.10
C ILE A 221 -0.23 25.07 12.64
N ILE A 222 0.90 25.03 11.96
CA ILE A 222 2.08 24.28 12.40
C ILE A 222 3.18 25.26 12.76
N ILE A 223 3.77 25.10 13.95
CA ILE A 223 4.93 25.86 14.42
C ILE A 223 6.07 24.89 14.65
N GLU A 224 7.18 25.11 13.97
CA GLU A 224 8.39 24.32 14.09
C GLU A 224 9.43 25.05 14.95
N PRO A 225 10.08 24.37 15.91
CA PRO A 225 11.21 24.91 16.62
C PRO A 225 12.34 25.28 15.63
N LYS A 226 12.82 26.49 15.69
CA LYS A 226 13.90 26.95 14.79
C LYS A 226 15.22 26.28 15.18
N VAL A 227 15.94 25.78 14.20
CA VAL A 227 17.28 25.24 14.39
C VAL A 227 18.25 26.39 14.66
N PRO A 228 19.05 26.38 15.75
CA PRO A 228 20.05 27.38 15.97
C PRO A 228 21.18 27.29 14.94
N GLU A 229 21.74 28.43 14.53
CA GLU A 229 22.90 28.48 13.62
C GLU A 229 24.08 27.68 14.14
N THR A 230 24.27 27.62 15.45
CA THR A 230 25.33 26.82 16.09
C THR A 230 25.17 25.33 15.85
N GLU A 231 23.95 24.81 15.82
CA GLU A 231 23.66 23.40 15.53
C GLU A 231 23.77 23.11 14.01
N GLU A 232 23.35 24.02 13.15
CA GLU A 232 23.60 23.92 11.71
C GLU A 232 25.11 23.89 11.43
N GLN A 233 25.90 24.79 12.03
CA GLN A 233 27.35 24.84 11.82
C GLN A 233 28.03 23.54 12.25
N LYS A 234 27.63 22.94 13.37
CA LYS A 234 28.17 21.63 13.81
C LYS A 234 27.97 20.54 12.76
N VAL A 235 26.80 20.52 12.11
CA VAL A 235 26.48 19.54 11.08
C VAL A 235 27.32 19.81 9.82
N ILE A 236 27.45 21.06 9.42
CA ILE A 236 28.30 21.47 8.27
C ILE A 236 29.76 21.08 8.52
N ASP A 237 30.30 21.42 9.70
CA ASP A 237 31.69 21.11 10.05
C ASP A 237 31.93 19.59 10.05
N ARG A 238 30.95 18.81 10.53
CA ARG A 238 31.02 17.34 10.52
C ARG A 238 31.00 16.76 9.11
N LEU A 239 30.17 17.29 8.21
CA LEU A 239 30.13 16.87 6.80
C LEU A 239 31.43 17.26 6.07
N ASN A 240 31.98 18.44 6.35
CA ASN A 240 33.28 18.85 5.83
C ASN A 240 34.41 17.91 6.30
N GLN A 241 34.41 17.51 7.56
CA GLN A 241 35.35 16.52 8.06
C GLN A 241 35.17 15.15 7.36
N PHE A 242 33.93 14.73 7.11
CA PHE A 242 33.70 13.50 6.35
C PHE A 242 34.21 13.61 4.91
N ARG A 243 34.02 14.77 4.28
CA ARG A 243 34.52 15.04 2.93
C ARG A 243 36.05 14.98 2.89
N GLU A 244 36.74 15.65 3.80
CA GLU A 244 38.19 15.59 3.94
C GLU A 244 38.70 14.17 4.12
N ASP A 245 38.10 13.41 5.05
CA ASP A 245 38.43 12.00 5.30
C ASP A 245 38.27 11.13 4.05
N ILE A 246 37.25 11.39 3.23
CA ILE A 246 36.97 10.61 2.01
C ILE A 246 37.91 11.00 0.88
N VAL A 247 38.08 12.30 0.64
CA VAL A 247 38.84 12.83 -0.50
C VAL A 247 40.35 12.73 -0.26
N GLU A 248 40.82 13.09 0.94
CA GLU A 248 42.24 13.18 1.26
C GLU A 248 42.79 11.91 1.91
N ASN A 249 42.01 11.28 2.81
CA ASN A 249 42.46 10.14 3.57
C ASN A 249 41.95 8.78 3.04
N GLY A 250 41.22 8.78 1.90
CA GLY A 250 40.75 7.56 1.26
C GLY A 250 39.70 6.76 2.04
N SER A 251 39.01 7.37 3.01
CA SER A 251 37.97 6.70 3.78
C SER A 251 36.79 6.30 2.90
N SER A 252 36.17 5.16 3.19
CA SER A 252 35.00 4.69 2.44
C SER A 252 33.77 5.56 2.69
N PHE A 253 33.21 6.15 1.64
CA PHE A 253 31.95 6.89 1.70
C PHE A 253 30.80 5.99 2.22
N ALA A 254 30.70 4.78 1.67
CA ALA A 254 29.66 3.83 2.06
C ALA A 254 29.71 3.49 3.55
N THR A 255 30.91 3.28 4.11
CA THR A 255 31.07 3.01 5.54
C THR A 255 30.62 4.20 6.38
N LYS A 256 30.96 5.43 5.99
CA LYS A 256 30.50 6.64 6.69
C LYS A 256 28.99 6.80 6.59
N ALA A 257 28.39 6.51 5.45
CA ALA A 257 26.94 6.54 5.27
C ALA A 257 26.23 5.54 6.19
N VAL A 258 26.71 4.27 6.25
CA VAL A 258 26.15 3.25 7.16
C VAL A 258 26.24 3.68 8.62
N LEU A 259 27.34 4.28 9.04
CA LEU A 259 27.56 4.63 10.44
C LEU A 259 26.82 5.92 10.85
N TYR A 260 26.80 6.93 10.02
CA TYR A 260 26.45 8.28 10.43
C TYR A 260 25.22 8.86 9.71
N SER A 261 24.83 8.36 8.53
CA SER A 261 23.67 8.90 7.82
C SER A 261 22.38 8.73 8.62
N GLN A 262 21.56 9.77 8.61
CA GLN A 262 20.22 9.78 9.18
C GLN A 262 19.12 9.52 8.15
N ASP A 263 19.49 9.19 6.89
CA ASP A 263 18.56 8.77 5.87
C ASP A 263 18.16 7.29 6.04
N PRO A 264 16.93 6.98 6.46
CA PRO A 264 16.51 5.58 6.68
C PRO A 264 16.44 4.79 5.36
N GLY A 265 16.23 5.46 4.22
CA GLY A 265 16.05 4.81 2.92
C GLY A 265 17.34 4.23 2.33
N SER A 266 18.48 4.86 2.57
CA SER A 266 19.75 4.44 1.96
C SER A 266 20.87 4.14 2.94
N LYS A 267 20.70 4.42 4.22
CA LYS A 267 21.73 4.19 5.25
C LYS A 267 22.28 2.75 5.20
N SER A 268 21.41 1.74 5.16
CA SER A 268 21.79 0.33 5.16
C SER A 268 22.57 -0.11 3.91
N THR A 269 22.35 0.58 2.78
CA THR A 269 23.02 0.32 1.49
C THR A 269 24.24 1.22 1.25
N GLY A 270 24.74 1.89 2.31
CA GLY A 270 25.86 2.81 2.20
C GLY A 270 25.54 4.09 1.45
N GLY A 271 24.30 4.58 1.60
CA GLY A 271 23.82 5.84 1.04
C GLY A 271 23.47 5.79 -0.44
N LYS A 272 23.31 4.60 -1.04
CA LYS A 272 23.18 4.43 -2.50
C LYS A 272 21.77 4.74 -3.02
N TYR A 273 21.71 5.54 -4.10
CA TYR A 273 20.53 5.74 -4.95
C TYR A 273 20.93 5.75 -6.43
N THR A 274 20.00 5.36 -7.29
CA THR A 274 20.07 5.59 -8.74
C THR A 274 19.02 6.64 -9.11
N LEU A 275 19.43 7.71 -9.76
CA LEU A 275 18.60 8.87 -10.07
C LEU A 275 18.54 9.10 -11.58
N ASN A 276 17.39 9.58 -12.02
CA ASN A 276 17.24 10.28 -13.31
C ASN A 276 16.55 11.64 -13.06
N ARG A 277 16.37 12.45 -14.11
CA ARG A 277 15.80 13.79 -13.94
C ARG A 277 14.33 13.78 -13.46
N GLN A 278 13.58 12.68 -13.69
CA GLN A 278 12.19 12.51 -13.26
C GLN A 278 12.08 11.93 -11.85
N THR A 279 13.16 11.38 -11.29
CA THR A 279 13.12 10.81 -9.92
C THR A 279 12.68 11.87 -8.91
N PRO A 280 11.74 11.57 -8.00
CA PRO A 280 11.15 12.54 -7.07
C PRO A 280 12.09 12.88 -5.89
N PHE A 281 13.21 13.50 -6.18
CA PHE A 281 14.15 14.05 -5.20
C PHE A 281 14.05 15.58 -5.13
N ALA A 282 14.45 16.17 -3.99
CA ALA A 282 14.53 17.60 -3.82
C ALA A 282 15.33 18.24 -4.97
N LYS A 283 14.90 19.43 -5.39
CA LYS A 283 15.55 20.12 -6.52
C LYS A 283 17.05 20.33 -6.27
N GLU A 284 17.39 20.82 -5.08
CA GLU A 284 18.77 21.10 -4.67
C GLU A 284 19.62 19.82 -4.71
N PHE A 285 19.05 18.68 -4.31
CA PHE A 285 19.74 17.40 -4.37
C PHE A 285 20.02 16.99 -5.82
N LYS A 286 19.04 17.12 -6.70
CA LYS A 286 19.22 16.84 -8.14
C LYS A 286 20.21 17.80 -8.79
N ASP A 287 20.14 19.09 -8.47
CA ASP A 287 21.04 20.09 -9.02
C ASP A 287 22.51 19.76 -8.70
N VAL A 288 22.81 19.35 -7.47
CA VAL A 288 24.15 18.90 -7.07
C VAL A 288 24.54 17.59 -7.76
N ALA A 289 23.66 16.58 -7.74
CA ALA A 289 23.94 15.26 -8.32
C ALA A 289 24.24 15.31 -9.83
N PHE A 290 23.48 16.12 -10.59
CA PHE A 290 23.62 16.22 -12.04
C PHE A 290 24.69 17.25 -12.49
N SER A 291 25.25 18.06 -11.59
CA SER A 291 26.35 18.95 -11.87
C SER A 291 27.73 18.35 -11.55
N ALA A 292 27.78 17.34 -10.68
CA ALA A 292 29.01 16.71 -10.25
C ALA A 292 29.54 15.68 -11.27
N GLN A 293 30.86 15.46 -11.29
CA GLN A 293 31.53 14.48 -12.12
C GLN A 293 31.58 13.09 -11.46
N GLU A 294 31.79 12.05 -12.27
CA GLU A 294 31.97 10.69 -11.74
C GLU A 294 33.17 10.63 -10.77
N GLY A 295 32.95 10.11 -9.58
CA GLY A 295 33.92 10.04 -8.49
C GLY A 295 34.00 11.29 -7.60
N GLU A 296 33.36 12.37 -7.98
CA GLU A 296 33.38 13.64 -7.23
C GLU A 296 32.56 13.56 -5.95
N VAL A 297 33.06 14.19 -4.88
CA VAL A 297 32.35 14.38 -3.59
C VAL A 297 31.99 15.86 -3.48
N SER A 298 30.71 16.17 -3.33
CA SER A 298 30.19 17.55 -3.25
C SER A 298 30.71 18.30 -2.00
N GLU A 299 30.53 19.60 -2.00
CA GLU A 299 30.46 20.36 -0.76
C GLU A 299 29.15 20.01 0.00
N PRO A 300 29.10 20.22 1.33
CA PRO A 300 27.84 20.13 2.07
C PRO A 300 26.78 21.09 1.51
N PHE A 301 25.57 20.60 1.25
CA PHE A 301 24.45 21.39 0.76
C PHE A 301 23.17 21.09 1.52
N LYS A 302 22.24 22.05 1.55
CA LYS A 302 21.00 21.99 2.31
C LYS A 302 19.80 21.64 1.43
N THR A 303 18.90 20.84 1.93
CA THR A 303 17.54 20.64 1.41
C THR A 303 16.55 20.77 2.57
N ASP A 304 15.24 20.66 2.29
CA ASP A 304 14.21 20.63 3.34
C ASP A 304 14.37 19.42 4.30
N PHE A 305 15.12 18.37 3.90
CA PHE A 305 15.37 17.18 4.73
C PHE A 305 16.54 17.37 5.70
N GLY A 306 17.46 18.27 5.43
CA GLY A 306 18.66 18.50 6.25
C GLY A 306 19.87 18.84 5.39
N TRP A 307 21.07 18.57 5.91
CA TRP A 307 22.34 18.81 5.25
C TRP A 307 22.88 17.52 4.64
N HIS A 308 23.30 17.59 3.40
CA HIS A 308 23.77 16.45 2.61
C HIS A 308 25.24 16.59 2.22
N LEU A 309 25.90 15.44 2.15
CA LEU A 309 27.13 15.22 1.40
C LEU A 309 26.84 14.18 0.33
N LEU A 310 27.21 14.40 -0.91
CA LEU A 310 26.91 13.53 -2.03
C LEU A 310 28.20 13.12 -2.75
N LYS A 311 28.26 11.87 -3.23
CA LYS A 311 29.29 11.36 -4.13
C LYS A 311 28.62 10.73 -5.33
N VAL A 312 29.10 11.04 -6.53
CA VAL A 312 28.70 10.36 -7.77
C VAL A 312 29.56 9.11 -7.93
N ASP A 313 28.95 7.93 -7.87
CA ASP A 313 29.65 6.65 -8.07
C ASP A 313 29.83 6.36 -9.56
N LYS A 314 28.76 6.59 -10.38
CA LYS A 314 28.78 6.29 -11.82
C LYS A 314 27.71 7.06 -12.59
N ILE A 315 28.04 7.47 -13.82
CA ILE A 315 27.11 8.11 -14.75
C ILE A 315 26.83 7.14 -15.90
N ARG A 316 25.54 6.87 -16.18
CA ARG A 316 25.07 5.95 -17.22
C ARG A 316 23.99 6.61 -18.09
N GLY A 317 24.42 7.44 -19.03
CA GLY A 317 23.50 8.20 -19.89
C GLY A 317 22.63 9.16 -19.08
N GLU A 318 21.34 8.92 -18.97
CA GLU A 318 20.42 9.76 -18.19
C GLU A 318 20.31 9.33 -16.71
N GLU A 319 20.89 8.20 -16.33
CA GLU A 319 20.90 7.70 -14.96
C GLU A 319 22.24 7.95 -14.28
N ILE A 320 22.18 8.32 -12.99
CA ILE A 320 23.35 8.57 -12.15
C ILE A 320 23.22 7.72 -10.88
N ASP A 321 24.25 6.90 -10.62
CA ASP A 321 24.41 6.23 -9.33
C ASP A 321 25.13 7.18 -8.37
N VAL A 322 24.48 7.49 -7.26
CA VAL A 322 25.04 8.37 -6.23
C VAL A 322 25.05 7.67 -4.87
N ARG A 323 25.90 8.18 -3.99
CA ARG A 323 25.80 7.94 -2.55
C ARG A 323 25.64 9.26 -1.84
N HIS A 324 24.84 9.26 -0.76
CA HIS A 324 24.73 10.44 0.07
C HIS A 324 24.79 10.11 1.57
N ILE A 325 25.14 11.12 2.35
CA ILE A 325 25.03 11.14 3.80
C ILE A 325 24.11 12.31 4.14
N LEU A 326 23.06 12.03 4.88
CA LEU A 326 22.14 13.03 5.43
C LEU A 326 22.44 13.22 6.90
N LEU A 327 22.65 14.46 7.33
CA LEU A 327 22.66 14.85 8.73
C LEU A 327 21.61 15.94 8.97
N ILE A 328 20.82 15.75 10.03
CA ILE A 328 19.76 16.66 10.45
C ILE A 328 20.25 17.42 11.68
N PRO A 329 20.33 18.77 11.65
CA PRO A 329 20.73 19.52 12.82
C PRO A 329 19.68 19.43 13.93
N ASP A 330 20.13 19.32 15.16
CA ASP A 330 19.26 19.19 16.33
C ASP A 330 18.61 20.53 16.69
N VAL A 331 17.37 20.46 17.19
CA VAL A 331 16.73 21.58 17.87
C VAL A 331 17.10 21.56 19.36
N THR A 332 17.40 22.71 19.92
CA THR A 332 17.72 22.80 21.36
C THR A 332 16.43 22.84 22.19
N ARG A 333 16.57 22.50 23.48
CA ARG A 333 15.45 22.62 24.42
C ARG A 333 14.89 24.05 24.47
N GLU A 334 15.75 25.05 24.38
CA GLU A 334 15.38 26.47 24.39
C GLU A 334 14.50 26.84 23.19
N THR A 335 14.88 26.39 21.96
CA THR A 335 14.08 26.66 20.75
C THR A 335 12.75 25.92 20.76
N VAL A 336 12.70 24.69 21.31
CA VAL A 336 11.46 23.96 21.55
C VAL A 336 10.52 24.71 22.51
N GLU A 337 11.06 25.21 23.63
CA GLU A 337 10.26 26.00 24.60
C GLU A 337 9.81 27.32 23.99
N THR A 338 10.61 27.96 23.16
CA THR A 338 10.25 29.19 22.46
C THR A 338 9.10 28.94 21.45
N ALA A 339 9.20 27.89 20.64
CA ALA A 339 8.13 27.50 19.73
C ALA A 339 6.82 27.18 20.47
N LYS A 340 6.93 26.47 21.62
CA LYS A 340 5.77 26.18 22.45
C LYS A 340 5.12 27.45 23.01
N LYS A 341 5.89 28.40 23.50
CA LYS A 341 5.36 29.68 23.97
C LYS A 341 4.69 30.47 22.84
N LEU A 342 5.26 30.44 21.64
CA LEU A 342 4.68 31.10 20.48
C LEU A 342 3.32 30.49 20.11
N VAL A 343 3.23 29.15 20.02
CA VAL A 343 1.95 28.52 19.67
C VAL A 343 0.90 28.69 20.76
N ASP A 344 1.30 28.70 22.04
CA ASP A 344 0.41 29.00 23.17
C ASP A 344 -0.15 30.45 23.08
N SER A 345 0.70 31.43 22.71
CA SER A 345 0.28 32.82 22.48
C SER A 345 -0.70 32.93 21.31
N ILE A 346 -0.38 32.31 20.17
CA ILE A 346 -1.28 32.28 19.00
C ILE A 346 -2.62 31.68 19.39
N ARG A 347 -2.63 30.58 20.15
CA ARG A 347 -3.87 29.98 20.64
C ARG A 347 -4.68 30.92 21.51
N GLN A 348 -4.05 31.68 22.43
CA GLN A 348 -4.75 32.66 23.26
C GLN A 348 -5.40 33.76 22.43
N GLU A 349 -4.72 34.29 21.43
CA GLU A 349 -5.25 35.30 20.52
C GLU A 349 -6.43 34.77 19.70
N LEU A 350 -6.34 33.52 19.20
CA LEU A 350 -7.41 32.84 18.48
C LEU A 350 -8.65 32.66 19.37
N VAL A 351 -8.46 32.16 20.61
CA VAL A 351 -9.57 31.94 21.55
C VAL A 351 -10.18 33.26 22.00
N ALA A 352 -9.40 34.33 22.15
CA ALA A 352 -9.88 35.65 22.44
C ALA A 352 -10.56 36.32 21.25
N GLY A 353 -10.45 35.77 20.05
CA GLY A 353 -11.03 36.33 18.82
C GLY A 353 -10.31 37.59 18.31
N THR A 354 -9.09 37.88 18.79
CA THR A 354 -8.29 39.04 18.35
C THR A 354 -7.70 38.84 16.96
N ILE A 355 -7.49 37.59 16.55
CA ILE A 355 -7.08 37.20 15.20
C ILE A 355 -7.96 36.06 14.70
N LYS A 356 -8.26 36.04 13.40
CA LYS A 356 -8.94 34.89 12.77
C LYS A 356 -7.97 33.77 12.48
N PHE A 357 -8.42 32.52 12.53
CA PHE A 357 -7.57 31.35 12.27
C PHE A 357 -6.85 31.43 10.92
N LYS A 358 -7.56 31.81 9.87
CA LYS A 358 -7.02 31.99 8.52
C LYS A 358 -5.86 33.00 8.46
N ASP A 359 -6.00 34.13 9.19
CA ASP A 359 -4.98 35.17 9.21
C ASP A 359 -3.76 34.74 10.05
N ALA A 360 -4.02 34.06 11.17
CA ALA A 360 -2.97 33.48 12.01
C ALA A 360 -2.18 32.39 11.25
N ALA A 361 -2.86 31.54 10.47
CA ALA A 361 -2.21 30.53 9.66
C ALA A 361 -1.26 31.17 8.63
N ARG A 362 -1.71 32.20 7.91
CA ARG A 362 -0.88 32.94 6.94
C ARG A 362 0.31 33.62 7.56
N GLN A 363 0.15 34.15 8.75
CA GLN A 363 1.18 34.93 9.41
C GLN A 363 2.22 34.06 10.13
N PHE A 364 1.79 32.95 10.75
CA PHE A 364 2.61 32.23 11.71
C PHE A 364 2.92 30.79 11.31
N SER A 365 2.09 30.14 10.45
CA SER A 365 2.31 28.73 10.13
C SER A 365 3.61 28.54 9.35
N ASP A 366 4.41 27.57 9.79
CA ASP A 366 5.63 27.13 9.08
C ASP A 366 5.31 26.17 7.93
N GLU A 367 4.06 25.62 7.88
CA GLU A 367 3.63 24.73 6.80
C GLU A 367 3.29 25.51 5.52
N LYS A 368 4.14 25.37 4.51
CA LYS A 368 4.04 26.10 3.26
C LYS A 368 2.82 25.71 2.42
N GLU A 369 2.40 24.47 2.51
CA GLU A 369 1.37 23.86 1.64
C GLU A 369 -0.03 24.43 1.91
N THR A 370 -0.37 24.64 3.17
CA THR A 370 -1.71 25.09 3.57
C THR A 370 -1.76 26.55 4.05
N ARG A 371 -0.61 27.15 4.38
CA ARG A 371 -0.51 28.47 4.96
C ARG A 371 -1.26 29.55 4.17
N GLU A 372 -1.07 29.60 2.86
CA GLU A 372 -1.66 30.62 2.00
C GLU A 372 -3.18 30.48 1.89
N ASP A 373 -3.69 29.25 2.04
CA ASP A 373 -5.13 28.95 2.09
C ASP A 373 -5.72 29.06 3.50
N GLY A 374 -4.95 29.65 4.43
CA GLY A 374 -5.37 29.86 5.81
C GLY A 374 -5.36 28.60 6.65
N GLY A 375 -4.50 27.67 6.31
CA GLY A 375 -4.31 26.41 7.00
C GLY A 375 -5.33 25.32 6.64
N GLN A 376 -6.21 25.55 5.65
CA GLN A 376 -7.23 24.57 5.26
C GLN A 376 -6.61 23.30 4.74
N LEU A 377 -7.07 22.16 5.25
CA LEU A 377 -6.61 20.84 4.83
C LEU A 377 -7.40 20.35 3.62
N ILE A 378 -6.70 19.66 2.73
CA ILE A 378 -7.28 18.93 1.61
C ILE A 378 -7.12 17.44 1.90
N ASN A 379 -8.19 16.69 1.74
CA ASN A 379 -8.20 15.23 1.88
C ASN A 379 -7.41 14.61 0.72
N PRO A 380 -6.27 13.95 0.98
CA PRO A 380 -5.41 13.43 -0.08
C PRO A 380 -6.06 12.28 -0.87
N THR A 381 -7.11 11.66 -0.33
CA THR A 381 -7.81 10.54 -0.96
C THR A 381 -8.89 11.02 -1.93
N THR A 382 -9.63 12.06 -1.56
CA THR A 382 -10.79 12.57 -2.34
C THR A 382 -10.46 13.83 -3.12
N GLY A 383 -9.41 14.57 -2.72
CA GLY A 383 -9.02 15.84 -3.31
C GLY A 383 -9.94 17.01 -2.89
N ASP A 384 -10.91 16.80 -2.00
CA ASP A 384 -11.79 17.83 -1.46
C ASP A 384 -11.39 18.26 -0.03
N THR A 385 -12.16 19.15 0.59
CA THR A 385 -11.89 19.69 1.92
C THR A 385 -12.55 18.90 3.05
N ARG A 386 -13.34 17.88 2.74
CA ARG A 386 -14.12 17.12 3.73
C ARG A 386 -13.40 15.85 4.16
N PHE A 387 -13.40 15.60 5.44
CA PHE A 387 -12.82 14.41 6.08
C PHE A 387 -13.93 13.67 6.82
N GLU A 388 -14.25 12.45 6.40
CA GLU A 388 -15.16 11.58 7.13
C GLU A 388 -14.48 11.10 8.42
N LEU A 389 -15.06 11.41 9.59
CA LEU A 389 -14.43 11.14 10.89
C LEU A 389 -14.11 9.66 11.12
N THR A 390 -14.88 8.76 10.55
CA THR A 390 -14.64 7.31 10.66
C THR A 390 -13.45 6.81 9.83
N LYS A 391 -12.95 7.63 8.90
CA LYS A 391 -11.86 7.28 7.97
C LYS A 391 -10.54 8.02 8.24
N VAL A 392 -10.54 9.01 9.15
CA VAL A 392 -9.31 9.68 9.57
C VAL A 392 -8.51 8.79 10.51
N ASP A 393 -7.20 9.04 10.61
CA ASP A 393 -6.36 8.30 11.55
C ASP A 393 -6.84 8.52 13.00
N PRO A 394 -6.66 7.52 13.90
CA PRO A 394 -7.16 7.58 15.27
C PRO A 394 -6.65 8.79 16.07
N ILE A 395 -5.43 9.26 15.80
CA ILE A 395 -4.83 10.40 16.50
C ILE A 395 -5.56 11.69 16.10
N LEU A 396 -5.80 11.88 14.80
CA LEU A 396 -6.55 13.02 14.31
C LEU A 396 -8.01 12.96 14.80
N TYR A 397 -8.62 11.77 14.78
CA TYR A 397 -9.98 11.58 15.33
C TYR A 397 -10.10 12.04 16.77
N ASP A 398 -9.20 11.62 17.65
CA ASP A 398 -9.21 12.02 19.07
C ASP A 398 -9.05 13.53 19.26
N GLN A 399 -8.33 14.20 18.35
CA GLN A 399 -8.08 15.63 18.40
C GLN A 399 -9.30 16.45 17.97
N VAL A 400 -10.06 15.98 16.97
CA VAL A 400 -11.11 16.78 16.31
C VAL A 400 -12.53 16.33 16.61
N SER A 401 -12.75 15.08 17.04
CA SER A 401 -14.10 14.53 17.25
C SER A 401 -14.96 15.34 18.23
N LYS A 402 -14.33 15.93 19.25
CA LYS A 402 -14.98 16.70 20.31
C LYS A 402 -15.02 18.20 20.05
N LEU A 403 -14.28 18.69 19.04
CA LEU A 403 -14.24 20.12 18.72
C LEU A 403 -15.56 20.56 18.05
N LYS A 404 -16.07 21.68 18.49
CA LYS A 404 -17.18 22.38 17.82
C LYS A 404 -16.66 23.21 16.65
N THR A 405 -17.56 23.62 15.77
CA THR A 405 -17.23 24.54 14.67
C THR A 405 -16.58 25.81 15.20
N ASN A 406 -15.44 26.17 14.62
CA ASN A 406 -14.55 27.28 15.02
C ASN A 406 -13.92 27.16 16.41
N GLU A 407 -14.00 26.01 17.07
CA GLU A 407 -13.28 25.76 18.30
C GLU A 407 -11.82 25.42 17.99
N ILE A 408 -10.92 25.96 18.80
CA ILE A 408 -9.47 25.79 18.65
C ILE A 408 -9.00 24.67 19.58
N SER A 409 -8.28 23.71 19.04
CA SER A 409 -7.71 22.61 19.82
C SER A 409 -6.76 23.11 20.91
N LEU A 410 -6.42 22.25 21.85
CA LEU A 410 -5.21 22.42 22.65
C LEU A 410 -3.97 22.34 21.73
N VAL A 411 -2.83 22.85 22.22
CA VAL A 411 -1.56 22.68 21.51
C VAL A 411 -1.22 21.20 21.46
N ILE A 412 -1.05 20.68 20.25
CA ILE A 412 -0.76 19.27 19.99
C ILE A 412 0.72 19.15 19.64
N PRO A 413 1.51 18.47 20.46
CA PRO A 413 2.87 18.11 20.07
C PRO A 413 2.83 17.02 18.99
N ASP A 414 3.61 17.21 17.94
CA ASP A 414 3.66 16.34 16.78
C ASP A 414 5.12 16.15 16.33
N GLN A 415 5.35 15.20 15.44
CA GLN A 415 6.65 14.96 14.81
C GLN A 415 6.45 14.67 13.33
N ASP A 416 7.39 15.12 12.51
CA ASP A 416 7.40 14.73 11.11
C ASP A 416 7.99 13.32 10.91
N ARG A 417 8.03 12.87 9.64
CA ARG A 417 8.58 11.55 9.29
C ARG A 417 10.06 11.37 9.63
N GLN A 418 10.79 12.46 9.83
CA GLN A 418 12.19 12.50 10.26
C GLN A 418 12.34 12.59 11.79
N GLY A 419 11.23 12.60 12.54
CA GLY A 419 11.23 12.74 14.01
C GLY A 419 11.46 14.17 14.50
N ARG A 420 11.41 15.18 13.63
CA ARG A 420 11.55 16.59 14.03
C ARG A 420 10.28 17.04 14.75
N LYS A 421 10.47 17.65 15.92
CA LYS A 421 9.38 18.14 16.76
C LYS A 421 8.68 19.32 16.11
N LYS A 422 7.35 19.34 16.15
CA LYS A 422 6.50 20.46 15.75
C LYS A 422 5.31 20.58 16.70
N PHE A 423 4.66 21.72 16.68
CA PHE A 423 3.45 21.99 17.43
C PHE A 423 2.33 22.34 16.48
N LYS A 424 1.15 21.80 16.73
CA LYS A 424 -0.02 21.93 15.88
C LYS A 424 -1.19 22.55 16.65
N LEU A 425 -1.90 23.47 16.02
CA LEU A 425 -3.24 23.88 16.38
C LEU A 425 -4.19 23.47 15.27
N ILE A 426 -5.33 22.91 15.62
CA ILE A 426 -6.37 22.50 14.68
C ILE A 426 -7.68 23.22 15.02
N THR A 427 -8.44 23.57 14.01
CA THR A 427 -9.83 24.02 14.15
C THR A 427 -10.74 23.28 13.18
N VAL A 428 -11.99 23.11 13.57
CA VAL A 428 -13.08 22.62 12.70
C VAL A 428 -13.71 23.82 12.03
N LEU A 429 -13.56 23.96 10.71
CA LEU A 429 -14.16 25.05 9.94
C LEU A 429 -15.66 24.83 9.76
N ASN A 430 -16.03 23.63 9.34
CA ASN A 430 -17.41 23.18 9.17
C ASN A 430 -17.56 21.75 9.68
N ARG A 431 -18.78 21.43 10.14
CA ARG A 431 -19.16 20.08 10.56
C ARG A 431 -20.47 19.72 9.87
N TYR A 432 -20.48 18.57 9.26
CA TYR A 432 -21.63 17.97 8.59
C TYR A 432 -22.00 16.73 9.38
N ASP A 433 -23.18 16.72 9.98
CA ASP A 433 -23.64 15.56 10.76
C ASP A 433 -23.99 14.39 9.84
N GLU A 434 -24.04 13.20 10.42
CA GLU A 434 -24.49 12.00 9.72
C GLU A 434 -25.87 12.23 9.08
N HIS A 435 -25.99 11.89 7.80
CA HIS A 435 -27.24 12.11 7.05
C HIS A 435 -27.39 11.10 5.89
N ILE A 436 -28.64 10.88 5.48
CA ILE A 436 -28.93 10.12 4.25
C ILE A 436 -28.48 10.97 3.07
N ALA A 437 -27.87 10.31 2.07
CA ALA A 437 -27.37 10.99 0.88
C ALA A 437 -28.37 11.96 0.27
N ASP A 438 -27.94 13.21 0.08
CA ASP A 438 -28.66 14.29 -0.56
C ASP A 438 -27.95 14.71 -1.85
N TYR A 439 -28.68 14.75 -2.96
CA TYR A 439 -28.07 15.01 -4.27
C TYR A 439 -27.31 16.32 -4.36
N ALA A 440 -27.85 17.39 -3.73
CA ALA A 440 -27.26 18.73 -3.83
C ALA A 440 -26.02 18.88 -2.94
N ASN A 441 -26.03 18.23 -1.78
CA ASN A 441 -24.96 18.37 -0.79
C ASN A 441 -23.82 17.35 -0.99
N ASP A 442 -24.14 16.19 -1.60
CA ASP A 442 -23.22 15.05 -1.71
C ASP A 442 -22.88 14.68 -3.16
N TYR A 443 -23.05 15.62 -4.08
CA TYR A 443 -22.89 15.36 -5.52
C TYR A 443 -21.61 14.63 -5.88
N LEU A 444 -20.45 15.04 -5.35
CA LEU A 444 -19.16 14.41 -5.65
C LEU A 444 -19.08 12.95 -5.19
N LYS A 445 -19.64 12.63 -4.04
CA LYS A 445 -19.69 11.24 -3.55
C LYS A 445 -20.66 10.39 -4.36
N ILE A 446 -21.81 10.95 -4.74
CA ILE A 446 -22.79 10.29 -5.59
C ILE A 446 -22.19 10.05 -6.98
N GLN A 447 -21.44 11.02 -7.51
CA GLN A 447 -20.69 10.89 -8.76
C GLN A 447 -19.67 9.76 -8.71
N GLU A 448 -18.91 9.65 -7.61
CA GLU A 448 -17.96 8.55 -7.42
C GLU A 448 -18.67 7.20 -7.38
N LEU A 449 -19.81 7.08 -6.70
CA LEU A 449 -20.61 5.87 -6.65
C LEU A 449 -21.18 5.50 -8.02
N ALA A 450 -21.69 6.48 -8.77
CA ALA A 450 -22.19 6.30 -10.12
C ALA A 450 -21.08 5.85 -11.08
N LEU A 451 -19.90 6.49 -11.02
CA LEU A 451 -18.73 6.11 -11.80
C LEU A 451 -18.29 4.68 -11.48
N LYS A 452 -18.19 4.35 -10.21
CA LYS A 452 -17.83 3.00 -9.78
C LYS A 452 -18.82 1.95 -10.24
N LYS A 453 -20.12 2.24 -10.19
CA LYS A 453 -21.16 1.36 -10.75
C LYS A 453 -20.96 1.16 -12.25
N LYS A 454 -20.79 2.24 -13.01
CA LYS A 454 -20.59 2.19 -14.46
C LYS A 454 -19.33 1.40 -14.83
N GLN A 455 -18.25 1.55 -14.08
CA GLN A 455 -17.01 0.78 -14.26
C GLN A 455 -17.23 -0.72 -13.98
N ILE A 456 -17.97 -1.06 -12.91
CA ILE A 456 -18.30 -2.45 -12.58
C ILE A 456 -19.17 -3.08 -13.68
N ASP A 457 -20.15 -2.35 -14.19
CA ASP A 457 -21.03 -2.83 -15.25
C ASP A 457 -20.24 -3.04 -16.55
N ALA A 458 -19.36 -2.11 -16.93
CA ALA A 458 -18.48 -2.26 -18.09
C ALA A 458 -17.50 -3.44 -17.97
N ILE A 459 -16.94 -3.67 -16.79
CA ILE A 459 -16.11 -4.85 -16.51
C ILE A 459 -16.93 -6.14 -16.73
N ARG A 460 -18.17 -6.18 -16.23
CA ARG A 460 -19.06 -7.33 -16.37
C ARG A 460 -19.42 -7.59 -17.83
N GLU A 461 -19.81 -6.56 -18.57
CA GLU A 461 -20.11 -6.66 -19.99
C GLU A 461 -18.92 -7.19 -20.78
N TRP A 462 -17.73 -6.64 -20.51
CA TRP A 462 -16.50 -7.11 -21.12
C TRP A 462 -16.21 -8.58 -20.77
N GLN A 463 -16.39 -8.98 -19.50
CA GLN A 463 -16.20 -10.36 -19.09
C GLN A 463 -17.16 -11.31 -19.82
N ASP A 464 -18.45 -10.97 -19.87
CA ASP A 464 -19.46 -11.79 -20.51
C ASP A 464 -19.16 -11.99 -22.02
N GLU A 465 -18.74 -10.92 -22.70
CA GLU A 465 -18.28 -11.00 -24.10
C GLU A 465 -17.05 -11.91 -24.22
N LYS A 466 -16.02 -11.69 -23.42
CA LYS A 466 -14.74 -12.41 -23.57
C LYS A 466 -14.82 -13.87 -23.08
N ILE A 467 -15.69 -14.19 -22.15
CA ILE A 467 -16.00 -15.57 -21.77
C ILE A 467 -16.49 -16.34 -23.00
N MET A 468 -17.37 -15.76 -23.81
CA MET A 468 -17.91 -16.43 -25.00
C MET A 468 -16.85 -16.70 -26.05
N ASP A 469 -15.91 -15.76 -26.24
CA ASP A 469 -14.87 -15.81 -27.28
C ASP A 469 -13.64 -16.65 -26.88
N THR A 470 -13.47 -16.92 -25.59
CA THR A 470 -12.27 -17.63 -25.07
C THR A 470 -12.55 -19.13 -24.92
N TYR A 471 -11.55 -19.98 -25.22
CA TYR A 471 -11.65 -21.39 -24.86
C TYR A 471 -11.63 -21.55 -23.35
N ILE A 472 -12.72 -22.07 -22.79
CA ILE A 472 -12.89 -22.29 -21.35
C ILE A 472 -13.32 -23.71 -21.11
N LYS A 473 -12.65 -24.41 -20.20
CA LYS A 473 -13.04 -25.74 -19.73
C LYS A 473 -12.88 -25.81 -18.23
N VAL A 474 -13.99 -25.92 -17.51
CA VAL A 474 -14.03 -26.13 -16.06
C VAL A 474 -14.20 -27.62 -15.77
N ASN A 475 -13.44 -28.15 -14.81
CA ASN A 475 -13.40 -29.57 -14.48
C ASN A 475 -13.80 -29.86 -13.03
N GLY A 476 -14.04 -31.15 -12.75
CA GLY A 476 -14.25 -31.67 -11.39
C GLY A 476 -15.39 -31.02 -10.65
N GLU A 477 -15.19 -30.78 -9.37
CA GLU A 477 -16.15 -30.20 -8.45
C GLU A 477 -16.50 -28.73 -8.76
N TYR A 478 -15.60 -28.01 -9.45
CA TYR A 478 -15.81 -26.62 -9.86
C TYR A 478 -16.94 -26.45 -10.87
N ARG A 479 -17.38 -27.52 -11.55
CA ARG A 479 -18.57 -27.49 -12.42
C ARG A 479 -19.88 -27.30 -11.65
N ASN A 480 -19.88 -27.63 -10.35
CA ASN A 480 -21.06 -27.51 -9.50
C ASN A 480 -21.14 -26.15 -8.79
N CYS A 481 -20.18 -25.27 -9.03
CA CYS A 481 -20.12 -23.94 -8.46
C CYS A 481 -21.10 -22.96 -9.13
N GLU A 482 -21.69 -22.08 -8.33
CA GLU A 482 -22.43 -20.92 -8.83
C GLU A 482 -21.42 -19.76 -9.02
N TYR A 483 -21.27 -19.32 -10.25
CA TYR A 483 -20.38 -18.23 -10.63
C TYR A 483 -21.17 -16.96 -10.99
N SER A 484 -20.53 -15.79 -10.85
CA SER A 484 -21.08 -14.52 -11.29
C SER A 484 -21.15 -14.39 -12.83
N GLY A 485 -20.26 -15.08 -13.55
CA GLY A 485 -20.20 -15.12 -15.02
C GLY A 485 -20.56 -16.51 -15.59
N ASN A 486 -20.80 -16.58 -16.91
CA ASN A 486 -21.17 -17.83 -17.59
C ASN A 486 -19.96 -18.73 -17.91
N TRP A 487 -19.14 -19.06 -16.89
CA TRP A 487 -17.91 -19.86 -17.05
C TRP A 487 -18.15 -21.27 -17.59
N LEU A 488 -19.34 -21.82 -17.39
CA LEU A 488 -19.72 -23.16 -17.84
C LEU A 488 -20.27 -23.18 -19.28
N LYS A 489 -20.50 -21.99 -19.88
CA LYS A 489 -21.02 -21.80 -21.27
C LYS A 489 -22.33 -22.55 -21.56
N ASN A 490 -23.20 -22.72 -20.55
CA ASN A 490 -24.48 -23.36 -20.70
C ASN A 490 -24.41 -24.60 -21.63
N GLU A 491 -23.66 -25.64 -21.19
CA GLU A 491 -23.68 -26.96 -21.83
C GLU A 491 -25.05 -27.63 -21.76
#